data_0c5fde2103af9f8d7b44c8b4546c2505
#
_entry.id   0c5fde2103af9f8d7b44c8b4546c2505
#
_cell.length_a   1.000
_cell.length_b   1.000
_cell.length_c   1.000
_cell.angle_alpha   90.00
_cell.angle_beta   90.00
_cell.angle_gamma   90.00
#
_symmetry.space_group_name_H-M   'P 1'
#
loop_
_entity.id
_entity.type
_entity.pdbx_description
1 polymer ?
#
loop_
_entity_poly.entity_id
_entity_poly.type
_entity_poly.pdbx_seq_one_letter_code
_entity_poly.pdbx_strand_id
1 'polypeptide(L)'
;MQAMVMLAYSMILALALVLSSPWWLLRMLTTNRYREGLRERLGGVPARVVEAINGRRVVWVHAVSVGEVLAGSRLVKELEVALSASALSAPGGFRVVISTTTRTGQALARQRFGADRVFYMPLDFGFAVRRYLEALQPAALILMENELWPRLLHECARRAVPVVVANARMSDRSFHRARRMYLRPIWGRVLRKPRLWLAQSEEDALRLAMVGAGSIQVTGNTKYDIVAPRQNGMAERVRSIAAGRPIVVAGSTVGGSAAEEELVLGAWAQEVREQSGALLVLAPRHPERFAAVEAMLQPYRYAKASAGRGQSDNPGGAPREKDCRAEPVGASESAKDPDAGVEVFLLDTIGDLAGVYAVADVAYVGGSLIRKGGHNPLEPAQFGVPVVMGGSFENFREVVVKMQEAGGIRIVQDREQLGAAVAELLANREEAVAMGARGRRVFEQQQGATSRSVEAILQVMKGGKR
;
A
#
# COMPACT_ATOMS: atom_id res chain seq x y z
N MET A 1 -2.38 38.86 -13.42
CA MET A 1 -1.84 38.34 -12.15
C MET A 1 -1.60 36.81 -12.16
N GLN A 2 -2.57 35.95 -12.52
CA GLN A 2 -2.35 34.48 -12.54
C GLN A 2 -1.30 34.05 -13.56
N ALA A 3 -1.28 34.63 -14.76
CA ALA A 3 -0.30 34.31 -15.79
C ALA A 3 1.15 34.64 -15.33
N MET A 4 1.34 35.76 -14.66
CA MET A 4 2.65 36.15 -14.10
C MET A 4 3.11 35.18 -13.00
N VAL A 5 2.21 34.74 -12.10
CA VAL A 5 2.53 33.76 -11.06
C VAL A 5 2.93 32.41 -11.69
N MET A 6 2.22 31.97 -12.74
CA MET A 6 2.55 30.72 -13.45
C MET A 6 3.85 30.85 -14.27
N LEU A 7 4.17 32.04 -14.78
CA LEU A 7 5.45 32.30 -15.45
C LEU A 7 6.59 32.24 -14.43
N ALA A 8 6.45 32.96 -13.31
CA ALA A 8 7.45 32.95 -12.23
C ALA A 8 7.68 31.52 -11.69
N TYR A 9 6.61 30.75 -11.47
CA TYR A 9 6.70 29.33 -11.09
C TYR A 9 7.50 28.50 -12.11
N SER A 10 7.19 28.66 -13.41
CA SER A 10 7.89 27.93 -14.47
C SER A 10 9.37 28.34 -14.58
N MET A 11 9.69 29.61 -14.34
CA MET A 11 11.08 30.10 -14.30
C MET A 11 11.85 29.52 -13.12
N ILE A 12 11.23 29.50 -11.92
CA ILE A 12 11.85 28.91 -10.72
C ILE A 12 12.09 27.42 -10.93
N LEU A 13 11.12 26.70 -11.50
CA LEU A 13 11.24 25.29 -11.80
C LEU A 13 12.35 25.03 -12.84
N ALA A 14 12.43 25.84 -13.89
CA ALA A 14 13.48 25.73 -14.91
C ALA A 14 14.86 26.03 -14.30
N LEU A 15 14.99 27.07 -13.49
CA LEU A 15 16.22 27.40 -12.80
C LEU A 15 16.66 26.28 -11.85
N ALA A 16 15.73 25.72 -11.07
CA ALA A 16 16.02 24.57 -10.21
C ALA A 16 16.46 23.34 -10.98
N LEU A 17 15.85 23.07 -12.15
CA LEU A 17 16.25 21.99 -13.03
C LEU A 17 17.66 22.20 -13.62
N VAL A 18 17.99 23.43 -14.04
CA VAL A 18 19.31 23.79 -14.57
C VAL A 18 20.36 23.70 -13.47
N LEU A 19 20.11 24.27 -12.29
CA LEU A 19 21.06 24.22 -11.17
C LEU A 19 21.31 22.81 -10.64
N SER A 20 20.30 21.94 -10.70
CA SER A 20 20.44 20.53 -10.32
C SER A 20 20.97 19.64 -11.46
N SER A 21 21.15 20.20 -12.67
CA SER A 21 21.52 19.41 -13.86
C SER A 21 22.84 18.63 -13.73
N PRO A 22 23.91 19.13 -13.10
CA PRO A 22 25.13 18.33 -12.95
C PRO A 22 24.89 17.05 -12.16
N TRP A 23 24.05 17.14 -11.11
CA TRP A 23 23.77 16.00 -10.24
C TRP A 23 22.89 14.93 -10.92
N TRP A 24 21.80 15.33 -11.58
CA TRP A 24 20.94 14.32 -12.23
C TRP A 24 21.54 13.83 -13.55
N LEU A 25 22.35 14.63 -14.28
CA LEU A 25 23.14 14.16 -15.43
C LEU A 25 24.16 13.10 -15.01
N LEU A 26 24.92 13.35 -13.94
CA LEU A 26 25.84 12.36 -13.39
C LEU A 26 25.11 11.06 -13.01
N ARG A 27 23.97 11.17 -12.36
CA ARG A 27 23.14 10.01 -12.04
C ARG A 27 22.52 9.30 -13.25
N MET A 28 22.23 10.02 -14.33
CA MET A 28 21.83 9.42 -15.60
C MET A 28 22.96 8.62 -16.24
N LEU A 29 24.19 9.08 -16.11
CA LEU A 29 25.37 8.39 -16.65
C LEU A 29 25.77 7.17 -15.81
N THR A 30 25.67 7.27 -14.47
CA THR A 30 26.16 6.23 -13.55
C THR A 30 25.12 5.18 -13.16
N THR A 31 23.85 5.54 -13.06
CA THR A 31 22.83 4.65 -12.47
C THR A 31 21.63 4.35 -13.39
N ASN A 32 21.59 4.88 -14.59
CA ASN A 32 20.45 4.78 -15.52
C ASN A 32 19.09 5.29 -14.95
N ARG A 33 19.10 5.88 -13.75
CA ARG A 33 17.91 6.14 -12.94
C ARG A 33 16.91 7.14 -13.54
N TYR A 34 17.35 8.09 -14.36
CA TYR A 34 16.51 9.16 -14.90
C TYR A 34 16.34 9.11 -16.42
N ARG A 35 16.94 8.11 -17.09
CA ARG A 35 16.81 7.94 -18.55
C ARG A 35 15.45 7.39 -18.94
N GLU A 36 14.92 6.46 -18.12
CA GLU A 36 13.63 5.86 -18.39
C GLU A 36 12.50 6.89 -18.26
N GLY A 37 11.68 7.00 -19.31
CA GLY A 37 10.55 7.91 -19.37
C GLY A 37 10.88 9.39 -19.57
N LEU A 38 12.13 9.77 -19.86
CA LEU A 38 12.51 11.19 -20.05
C LEU A 38 11.68 11.86 -21.15
N ARG A 39 11.46 11.17 -22.28
CA ARG A 39 10.63 11.67 -23.38
C ARG A 39 9.19 11.90 -22.92
N GLU A 40 8.62 10.96 -22.17
CA GLU A 40 7.27 11.06 -21.61
C GLU A 40 7.20 12.26 -20.66
N ARG A 41 8.16 12.43 -19.77
CA ARG A 41 8.24 13.54 -18.81
C ARG A 41 8.38 14.92 -19.47
N LEU A 42 9.00 14.98 -20.64
CA LEU A 42 9.14 16.20 -21.44
C LEU A 42 7.95 16.44 -22.40
N GLY A 43 6.85 15.70 -22.22
CA GLY A 43 5.62 15.90 -22.98
C GLY A 43 5.49 15.05 -24.23
N GLY A 44 6.35 14.04 -24.41
CA GLY A 44 6.22 13.05 -25.49
C GLY A 44 5.17 12.00 -25.13
N VAL A 45 3.91 12.25 -25.46
CA VAL A 45 2.81 11.31 -25.17
C VAL A 45 3.05 9.99 -25.90
N PRO A 46 3.04 8.83 -25.21
CA PRO A 46 3.29 7.55 -25.87
C PRO A 46 2.16 7.17 -26.83
N ALA A 47 2.51 6.79 -28.08
CA ALA A 47 1.53 6.37 -29.09
C ALA A 47 0.65 5.22 -28.58
N ARG A 48 1.23 4.22 -27.88
CA ARG A 48 0.51 3.10 -27.28
C ARG A 48 -0.64 3.53 -26.38
N VAL A 49 -0.49 4.67 -25.65
CA VAL A 49 -1.54 5.18 -24.75
C VAL A 49 -2.65 5.83 -25.56
N VAL A 50 -2.29 6.62 -26.60
CA VAL A 50 -3.25 7.27 -27.49
C VAL A 50 -4.06 6.23 -28.26
N GLU A 51 -3.41 5.22 -28.81
CA GLU A 51 -4.06 4.10 -29.51
C GLU A 51 -5.01 3.33 -28.60
N ALA A 52 -4.61 3.06 -27.35
CA ALA A 52 -5.43 2.36 -26.37
C ALA A 52 -6.69 3.14 -25.94
N ILE A 53 -6.69 4.46 -26.06
CA ILE A 53 -7.88 5.29 -25.81
C ILE A 53 -8.98 4.98 -26.86
N ASN A 54 -8.59 4.84 -28.12
CA ASN A 54 -9.48 4.46 -29.23
C ASN A 54 -10.85 5.19 -29.20
N GLY A 55 -10.81 6.52 -29.13
CA GLY A 55 -12.00 7.38 -29.11
C GLY A 55 -12.82 7.37 -27.83
N ARG A 56 -12.42 6.62 -26.79
CA ARG A 56 -13.11 6.60 -25.50
C ARG A 56 -12.83 7.87 -24.70
N ARG A 57 -13.75 8.22 -23.81
CA ARG A 57 -13.52 9.30 -22.85
C ARG A 57 -12.49 8.85 -21.81
N VAL A 58 -11.54 9.71 -21.48
CA VAL A 58 -10.44 9.38 -20.59
C VAL A 58 -10.74 9.83 -19.16
N VAL A 59 -10.45 8.96 -18.19
CA VAL A 59 -10.25 9.34 -16.79
C VAL A 59 -8.78 9.15 -16.47
N TRP A 60 -8.10 10.24 -16.10
CA TRP A 60 -6.68 10.22 -15.78
C TRP A 60 -6.47 10.07 -14.28
N VAL A 61 -5.82 8.98 -13.83
CA VAL A 61 -5.44 8.75 -12.43
C VAL A 61 -3.93 8.94 -12.30
N HIS A 62 -3.50 9.73 -11.32
CA HIS A 62 -2.09 9.93 -11.00
C HIS A 62 -1.76 9.34 -9.63
N ALA A 63 -0.77 8.41 -9.59
CA ALA A 63 -0.26 7.78 -8.39
C ALA A 63 1.28 7.74 -8.44
N VAL A 64 1.95 8.47 -7.55
CA VAL A 64 3.40 8.72 -7.64
C VAL A 64 4.23 7.47 -7.39
N SER A 65 3.88 6.72 -6.35
CA SER A 65 4.70 5.66 -5.77
C SER A 65 4.02 4.30 -5.76
N VAL A 66 4.78 3.25 -5.42
CA VAL A 66 4.26 1.88 -5.21
C VAL A 66 3.08 1.87 -4.23
N GLY A 67 3.20 2.60 -3.11
CA GLY A 67 2.15 2.65 -2.09
C GLY A 67 0.84 3.25 -2.62
N GLU A 68 0.94 4.32 -3.42
CA GLU A 68 -0.22 4.96 -4.03
C GLU A 68 -0.84 4.12 -5.17
N VAL A 69 0.00 3.45 -5.98
CA VAL A 69 -0.47 2.50 -7.00
C VAL A 69 -1.25 1.35 -6.35
N LEU A 70 -0.77 0.83 -5.22
CA LEU A 70 -1.48 -0.21 -4.47
C LEU A 70 -2.81 0.30 -3.92
N ALA A 71 -2.80 1.45 -3.23
CA ALA A 71 -4.00 2.08 -2.68
C ALA A 71 -5.02 2.45 -3.78
N GLY A 72 -4.54 2.95 -4.91
CA GLY A 72 -5.35 3.30 -6.07
C GLY A 72 -5.85 2.11 -6.90
N SER A 73 -5.26 0.92 -6.74
CA SER A 73 -5.60 -0.22 -7.61
C SER A 73 -7.06 -0.65 -7.51
N ARG A 74 -7.61 -0.67 -6.29
CA ARG A 74 -9.02 -0.98 -6.07
C ARG A 74 -9.91 0.16 -6.57
N LEU A 75 -9.53 1.41 -6.30
CA LEU A 75 -10.24 2.59 -6.81
C LEU A 75 -10.38 2.56 -8.33
N VAL A 76 -9.30 2.24 -9.05
CA VAL A 76 -9.32 2.14 -10.51
C VAL A 76 -10.28 1.04 -10.97
N LYS A 77 -10.22 -0.16 -10.37
CA LYS A 77 -11.12 -1.28 -10.72
C LYS A 77 -12.60 -0.95 -10.48
N GLU A 78 -12.93 -0.46 -9.28
CA GLU A 78 -14.31 -0.10 -8.95
C GLU A 78 -14.80 1.06 -9.81
N LEU A 79 -13.95 2.04 -10.12
CA LEU A 79 -14.27 3.15 -11.01
C LEU A 79 -14.55 2.67 -12.45
N GLU A 80 -13.76 1.73 -12.99
CA GLU A 80 -14.00 1.14 -14.32
C GLU A 80 -15.36 0.43 -14.39
N VAL A 81 -15.67 -0.37 -13.36
CA VAL A 81 -16.97 -1.05 -13.25
C VAL A 81 -18.10 -0.04 -13.17
N ALA A 82 -17.98 0.96 -12.31
CA ALA A 82 -19.01 1.98 -12.11
C ALA A 82 -19.20 2.87 -13.34
N LEU A 83 -18.14 3.21 -14.07
CA LEU A 83 -18.21 3.96 -15.33
C LEU A 83 -18.88 3.14 -16.43
N SER A 84 -18.67 1.83 -16.48
CA SER A 84 -19.33 0.94 -17.45
C SER A 84 -20.82 0.77 -17.19
N ALA A 85 -21.22 0.78 -15.91
CA ALA A 85 -22.61 0.64 -15.47
C ALA A 85 -23.39 1.96 -15.42
N SER A 86 -22.70 3.11 -15.51
CA SER A 86 -23.32 4.41 -15.26
C SER A 86 -24.03 4.99 -16.49
N ALA A 87 -25.05 5.81 -16.24
CA ALA A 87 -25.69 6.66 -17.26
C ALA A 87 -24.77 7.74 -17.87
N LEU A 88 -23.51 7.81 -17.43
CA LEU A 88 -22.45 8.61 -18.05
C LEU A 88 -21.93 7.98 -19.35
N SER A 89 -22.44 6.79 -19.73
CA SER A 89 -22.06 6.05 -20.94
C SER A 89 -22.00 6.97 -22.14
N ALA A 90 -20.80 7.34 -22.55
CA ALA A 90 -20.54 8.00 -23.81
C ALA A 90 -20.48 6.95 -24.92
N PRO A 91 -20.80 7.27 -26.17
CA PRO A 91 -20.49 6.40 -27.29
C PRO A 91 -19.01 5.98 -27.19
N GLY A 92 -18.74 4.67 -27.13
CA GLY A 92 -17.38 4.13 -26.96
C GLY A 92 -16.92 3.87 -25.50
N GLY A 93 -17.64 4.37 -24.47
CA GLY A 93 -17.29 4.11 -23.07
C GLY A 93 -16.16 4.97 -22.53
N PHE A 94 -15.59 4.54 -21.40
CA PHE A 94 -14.47 5.22 -20.73
C PHE A 94 -13.19 4.37 -20.77
N ARG A 95 -12.05 5.05 -20.74
CA ARG A 95 -10.73 4.45 -20.53
C ARG A 95 -10.03 5.10 -19.36
N VAL A 96 -9.67 4.32 -18.36
CA VAL A 96 -8.83 4.83 -17.27
C VAL A 96 -7.37 4.71 -17.71
N VAL A 97 -6.62 5.81 -17.64
CA VAL A 97 -5.17 5.87 -17.87
C VAL A 97 -4.46 6.27 -16.58
N ILE A 98 -3.28 5.72 -16.36
CA ILE A 98 -2.56 5.89 -15.11
C ILE A 98 -1.20 6.52 -15.37
N SER A 99 -0.84 7.55 -14.59
CA SER A 99 0.51 8.09 -14.57
C SER A 99 1.20 7.86 -13.25
N THR A 100 2.51 7.65 -13.31
CA THR A 100 3.36 7.47 -12.12
C THR A 100 4.62 8.33 -12.21
N THR A 101 5.31 8.52 -11.08
CA THR A 101 6.56 9.29 -11.05
C THR A 101 7.78 8.40 -10.82
N THR A 102 7.67 7.36 -9.99
CA THR A 102 8.81 6.49 -9.66
C THR A 102 8.92 5.30 -10.61
N ARG A 103 10.15 4.80 -10.83
CA ARG A 103 10.39 3.61 -11.68
C ARG A 103 9.70 2.36 -11.14
N THR A 104 9.77 2.15 -9.82
CA THR A 104 9.12 1.02 -9.16
C THR A 104 7.59 1.12 -9.22
N GLY A 105 7.03 2.33 -9.03
CA GLY A 105 5.60 2.58 -9.23
C GLY A 105 5.16 2.33 -10.67
N GLN A 106 5.96 2.75 -11.65
CA GLN A 106 5.69 2.51 -13.08
C GLN A 106 5.68 1.02 -13.44
N ALA A 107 6.67 0.26 -12.95
CA ALA A 107 6.73 -1.19 -13.18
C ALA A 107 5.49 -1.90 -12.61
N LEU A 108 5.14 -1.58 -11.36
CA LEU A 108 3.94 -2.14 -10.72
C LEU A 108 2.66 -1.73 -11.43
N ALA A 109 2.54 -0.46 -11.84
CA ALA A 109 1.35 0.01 -12.56
C ALA A 109 1.19 -0.69 -13.91
N ARG A 110 2.28 -0.86 -14.68
CA ARG A 110 2.29 -1.61 -15.95
C ARG A 110 1.88 -3.06 -15.76
N GLN A 111 2.38 -3.70 -14.71
CA GLN A 111 2.00 -5.08 -14.38
C GLN A 111 0.51 -5.22 -14.05
N ARG A 112 -0.06 -4.25 -13.31
CA ARG A 112 -1.45 -4.31 -12.83
C ARG A 112 -2.49 -3.85 -13.84
N PHE A 113 -2.15 -2.85 -14.66
CA PHE A 113 -3.11 -2.17 -15.51
C PHE A 113 -2.82 -2.33 -17.01
N GLY A 114 -1.67 -2.89 -17.38
CA GLY A 114 -1.21 -2.98 -18.76
C GLY A 114 -0.34 -1.79 -19.17
N ALA A 115 0.68 -2.05 -19.98
CA ALA A 115 1.63 -1.04 -20.44
C ALA A 115 1.00 0.00 -21.40
N ASP A 116 -0.10 -0.37 -22.04
CA ASP A 116 -0.89 0.44 -22.98
C ASP A 116 -1.62 1.61 -22.33
N ARG A 117 -1.81 1.59 -21.02
CA ARG A 117 -2.53 2.64 -20.25
C ARG A 117 -1.66 3.39 -19.26
N VAL A 118 -0.38 3.04 -19.14
CA VAL A 118 0.50 3.55 -18.09
C VAL A 118 1.65 4.35 -18.68
N PHE A 119 1.88 5.56 -18.16
CA PHE A 119 2.92 6.47 -18.60
C PHE A 119 3.56 7.22 -17.42
N TYR A 120 4.73 7.82 -17.66
CA TYR A 120 5.34 8.71 -16.68
C TYR A 120 4.67 10.09 -16.67
N MET A 121 4.40 10.60 -15.48
CA MET A 121 3.87 11.96 -15.29
C MET A 121 4.73 12.99 -15.98
N PRO A 122 4.19 13.88 -16.84
CA PRO A 122 4.95 14.98 -17.40
C PRO A 122 5.47 15.90 -16.29
N LEU A 123 6.66 16.48 -16.50
CA LEU A 123 7.16 17.55 -15.67
C LEU A 123 6.18 18.74 -15.71
N ASP A 124 6.05 19.45 -14.60
CA ASP A 124 5.01 20.49 -14.42
C ASP A 124 5.32 21.79 -15.24
N PHE A 125 5.86 21.60 -16.45
CA PHE A 125 6.03 22.67 -17.43
C PHE A 125 4.81 22.79 -18.35
N GLY A 126 4.45 24.04 -18.66
CA GLY A 126 3.24 24.31 -19.44
C GLY A 126 3.19 23.62 -20.81
N PHE A 127 4.33 23.47 -21.50
CA PHE A 127 4.38 22.78 -22.78
C PHE A 127 4.15 21.26 -22.63
N ALA A 128 4.73 20.64 -21.61
CA ALA A 128 4.60 19.22 -21.38
C ALA A 128 3.18 18.84 -20.95
N VAL A 129 2.65 19.56 -19.94
CA VAL A 129 1.30 19.36 -19.43
C VAL A 129 0.23 19.57 -20.51
N ARG A 130 0.36 20.64 -21.33
CA ARG A 130 -0.60 20.92 -22.40
C ARG A 130 -0.67 19.80 -23.42
N ARG A 131 0.48 19.25 -23.86
CA ARG A 131 0.51 18.13 -24.81
C ARG A 131 -0.26 16.90 -24.30
N TYR A 132 -0.12 16.56 -23.01
CA TYR A 132 -0.87 15.47 -22.43
C TYR A 132 -2.37 15.78 -22.35
N LEU A 133 -2.74 16.99 -21.89
CA LEU A 133 -4.15 17.37 -21.83
C LEU A 133 -4.82 17.44 -23.22
N GLU A 134 -4.08 17.82 -24.24
CA GLU A 134 -4.55 17.84 -25.63
C GLU A 134 -4.71 16.43 -26.22
N ALA A 135 -3.75 15.54 -25.95
CA ALA A 135 -3.77 14.17 -26.45
C ALA A 135 -4.79 13.29 -25.71
N LEU A 136 -4.92 13.45 -24.39
CA LEU A 136 -5.79 12.62 -23.55
C LEU A 136 -7.21 13.17 -23.46
N GLN A 137 -7.44 14.46 -23.53
CA GLN A 137 -8.71 15.16 -23.32
C GLN A 137 -9.50 14.60 -22.13
N PRO A 138 -8.89 14.57 -20.90
CA PRO A 138 -9.47 13.85 -19.80
C PRO A 138 -10.81 14.46 -19.35
N ALA A 139 -11.82 13.61 -19.17
CA ALA A 139 -13.11 13.96 -18.58
C ALA A 139 -13.00 14.28 -17.08
N ALA A 140 -11.99 13.71 -16.42
CA ALA A 140 -11.60 14.01 -15.05
C ALA A 140 -10.13 13.63 -14.80
N LEU A 141 -9.46 14.36 -13.88
CA LEU A 141 -8.16 14.02 -13.33
C LEU A 141 -8.33 13.65 -11.85
N ILE A 142 -7.81 12.49 -11.46
CA ILE A 142 -7.82 12.01 -10.09
C ILE A 142 -6.37 11.96 -9.61
N LEU A 143 -6.04 12.74 -8.57
CA LEU A 143 -4.74 12.74 -7.92
C LEU A 143 -4.81 11.90 -6.66
N MET A 144 -3.96 10.88 -6.55
CA MET A 144 -3.86 10.11 -5.32
C MET A 144 -3.04 10.88 -4.28
N GLU A 145 -3.54 10.92 -3.07
CA GLU A 145 -2.94 11.65 -1.95
C GLU A 145 -2.76 13.17 -2.27
N ASN A 146 -1.74 13.83 -1.73
CA ASN A 146 -1.59 15.29 -1.87
C ASN A 146 -0.60 15.69 -2.98
N GLU A 147 -0.63 15.02 -4.09
CA GLU A 147 0.26 15.29 -5.24
C GLU A 147 -0.23 16.49 -6.05
N LEU A 148 0.06 17.68 -5.53
CA LEU A 148 -0.37 18.94 -6.12
C LEU A 148 0.68 19.49 -7.09
N TRP A 149 0.33 19.53 -8.36
CA TRP A 149 1.13 20.05 -9.46
C TRP A 149 0.54 21.38 -9.96
N PRO A 150 1.08 22.55 -9.53
CA PRO A 150 0.43 23.86 -9.76
C PRO A 150 0.12 24.18 -11.21
N ARG A 151 1.02 23.80 -12.15
CA ARG A 151 0.80 24.01 -13.57
C ARG A 151 -0.27 23.11 -14.14
N LEU A 152 -0.23 21.82 -13.79
CA LEU A 152 -1.27 20.86 -14.19
C LEU A 152 -2.65 21.32 -13.72
N LEU A 153 -2.78 21.67 -12.44
CA LEU A 153 -4.03 22.19 -11.88
C LEU A 153 -4.52 23.47 -12.58
N HIS A 154 -3.58 24.35 -12.95
CA HIS A 154 -3.91 25.56 -13.71
C HIS A 154 -4.43 25.23 -15.10
N GLU A 155 -3.78 24.36 -15.83
CA GLU A 155 -4.16 23.98 -17.20
C GLU A 155 -5.47 23.16 -17.21
N CYS A 156 -5.71 22.30 -16.20
CA CYS A 156 -6.99 21.61 -16.01
C CYS A 156 -8.12 22.62 -15.79
N ALA A 157 -7.94 23.59 -14.90
CA ALA A 157 -8.94 24.62 -14.64
C ALA A 157 -9.27 25.45 -15.89
N ARG A 158 -8.27 25.77 -16.73
CA ARG A 158 -8.48 26.50 -18.02
C ARG A 158 -9.29 25.70 -19.04
N ARG A 159 -9.24 24.37 -18.96
CA ARG A 159 -9.93 23.46 -19.87
C ARG A 159 -11.22 22.89 -19.28
N ALA A 160 -11.65 23.40 -18.12
CA ALA A 160 -12.79 22.90 -17.36
C ALA A 160 -12.70 21.39 -17.04
N VAL A 161 -11.48 20.84 -16.95
CA VAL A 161 -11.26 19.46 -16.52
C VAL A 161 -11.38 19.41 -15.00
N PRO A 162 -12.37 18.71 -14.44
CA PRO A 162 -12.52 18.60 -12.99
C PRO A 162 -11.37 17.77 -12.42
N VAL A 163 -10.79 18.26 -11.31
CA VAL A 163 -9.74 17.55 -10.56
C VAL A 163 -10.30 17.12 -9.22
N VAL A 164 -10.12 15.85 -8.90
CA VAL A 164 -10.44 15.26 -7.59
C VAL A 164 -9.16 14.79 -6.93
N VAL A 165 -8.94 15.16 -5.67
CA VAL A 165 -7.86 14.60 -4.85
C VAL A 165 -8.44 13.47 -4.02
N ALA A 166 -8.07 12.23 -4.33
CA ALA A 166 -8.55 11.04 -3.65
C ALA A 166 -7.55 10.58 -2.57
N ASN A 167 -8.07 10.02 -1.48
CA ASN A 167 -7.27 9.55 -0.35
C ASN A 167 -6.39 10.67 0.25
N ALA A 168 -6.93 11.90 0.32
CA ALA A 168 -6.20 13.08 0.75
C ALA A 168 -5.81 13.01 2.24
N ARG A 169 -4.52 13.25 2.52
CA ARG A 169 -3.96 13.25 3.88
C ARG A 169 -3.12 14.49 4.09
N MET A 170 -3.26 15.13 5.26
CA MET A 170 -2.44 16.27 5.61
C MET A 170 -1.67 16.03 6.93
N SER A 171 -0.38 15.66 6.81
CA SER A 171 0.49 15.47 7.97
C SER A 171 0.73 16.79 8.73
N ASP A 172 1.05 16.69 10.04
CA ASP A 172 1.39 17.85 10.89
C ASP A 172 2.45 18.75 10.24
N ARG A 173 3.51 18.13 9.70
CA ARG A 173 4.61 18.84 9.04
C ARG A 173 4.13 19.63 7.81
N SER A 174 3.26 19.05 6.99
CA SER A 174 2.70 19.70 5.80
C SER A 174 1.73 20.79 6.19
N PHE A 175 0.90 20.58 7.21
CA PHE A 175 -0.03 21.54 7.76
C PHE A 175 0.69 22.77 8.32
N HIS A 176 1.69 22.59 9.19
CA HIS A 176 2.49 23.69 9.72
C HIS A 176 3.24 24.45 8.62
N ARG A 177 3.74 23.76 7.59
CA ARG A 177 4.39 24.41 6.44
C ARG A 177 3.41 25.26 5.63
N ALA A 178 2.22 24.74 5.35
CA ALA A 178 1.19 25.44 4.57
C ALA A 178 0.63 26.67 5.28
N ARG A 179 0.64 26.67 6.63
CA ARG A 179 0.19 27.83 7.46
C ARG A 179 1.18 28.98 7.54
N ARG A 180 2.43 28.81 7.11
CA ARG A 180 3.41 29.92 7.13
C ARG A 180 2.87 31.12 6.35
N MET A 181 2.86 32.28 6.97
CA MET A 181 2.18 33.50 6.50
C MET A 181 2.53 33.88 5.06
N TYR A 182 3.78 33.75 4.66
CA TYR A 182 4.26 34.09 3.31
C TYR A 182 3.90 33.06 2.23
N LEU A 183 3.57 31.80 2.59
CA LEU A 183 3.17 30.76 1.64
C LEU A 183 1.64 30.64 1.52
N ARG A 184 0.89 31.10 2.51
CA ARG A 184 -0.56 30.96 2.60
C ARG A 184 -1.32 31.48 1.37
N PRO A 185 -1.05 32.68 0.79
CA PRO A 185 -1.79 33.16 -0.36
C PRO A 185 -1.51 32.34 -1.64
N ILE A 186 -0.31 31.77 -1.76
CA ILE A 186 0.07 30.92 -2.91
C ILE A 186 -0.60 29.57 -2.79
N TRP A 187 -0.45 28.89 -1.64
CA TRP A 187 -1.05 27.58 -1.40
C TRP A 187 -2.58 27.62 -1.43
N GLY A 188 -3.22 28.63 -0.82
CA GLY A 188 -4.66 28.76 -0.86
C GLY A 188 -5.24 28.89 -2.28
N ARG A 189 -4.49 29.47 -3.24
CA ARG A 189 -4.91 29.49 -4.65
C ARG A 189 -4.76 28.15 -5.34
N VAL A 190 -3.76 27.36 -4.99
CA VAL A 190 -3.53 26.02 -5.53
C VAL A 190 -4.57 25.05 -4.97
N LEU A 191 -4.78 25.08 -3.65
CA LEU A 191 -5.67 24.18 -2.92
C LEU A 191 -7.17 24.37 -3.28
N ARG A 192 -7.56 25.52 -3.80
CA ARG A 192 -8.92 25.79 -4.29
C ARG A 192 -9.20 25.27 -5.71
N LYS A 193 -8.16 24.84 -6.46
CA LYS A 193 -8.34 24.40 -7.84
C LYS A 193 -8.99 23.02 -7.98
N PRO A 194 -8.66 22.02 -7.12
CA PRO A 194 -9.41 20.77 -7.15
C PRO A 194 -10.90 21.02 -6.88
N ARG A 195 -11.74 20.36 -7.66
CA ARG A 195 -13.20 20.42 -7.54
C ARG A 195 -13.68 19.78 -6.26
N LEU A 196 -12.98 18.71 -5.82
CA LEU A 196 -13.33 17.94 -4.64
C LEU A 196 -12.08 17.33 -4.01
N TRP A 197 -12.04 17.33 -2.69
CA TRP A 197 -11.05 16.64 -1.85
C TRP A 197 -11.73 15.50 -1.11
N LEU A 198 -11.24 14.28 -1.24
CA LEU A 198 -11.71 13.10 -0.54
C LEU A 198 -10.72 12.79 0.58
N ALA A 199 -10.99 13.28 1.77
CA ALA A 199 -10.11 13.18 2.93
C ALA A 199 -10.17 11.79 3.56
N GLN A 200 -9.01 11.33 4.10
CA GLN A 200 -8.93 10.05 4.80
C GLN A 200 -9.63 10.07 6.16
N SER A 201 -9.66 11.23 6.83
CA SER A 201 -10.22 11.41 8.16
C SER A 201 -10.84 12.80 8.34
N GLU A 202 -11.65 12.96 9.40
CA GLU A 202 -12.18 14.26 9.82
C GLU A 202 -11.04 15.23 10.16
N GLU A 203 -9.96 14.75 10.78
CA GLU A 203 -8.79 15.55 11.09
C GLU A 203 -8.11 16.09 9.83
N ASP A 204 -7.92 15.24 8.82
CA ASP A 204 -7.39 15.65 7.51
C ASP A 204 -8.30 16.68 6.84
N ALA A 205 -9.62 16.48 6.92
CA ALA A 205 -10.61 17.41 6.37
C ALA A 205 -10.53 18.78 7.04
N LEU A 206 -10.46 18.82 8.37
CA LEU A 206 -10.29 20.07 9.13
C LEU A 206 -8.99 20.78 8.76
N ARG A 207 -7.87 20.07 8.69
CA ARG A 207 -6.57 20.61 8.30
C ARG A 207 -6.59 21.18 6.89
N LEU A 208 -7.18 20.46 5.94
CA LEU A 208 -7.35 20.90 4.54
C LEU A 208 -8.21 22.18 4.47
N ALA A 209 -9.32 22.24 5.19
CA ALA A 209 -10.17 23.42 5.27
C ALA A 209 -9.42 24.64 5.84
N MET A 210 -8.65 24.46 6.91
CA MET A 210 -7.86 25.52 7.56
C MET A 210 -6.78 26.11 6.65
N VAL A 211 -6.24 25.34 5.70
CA VAL A 211 -5.27 25.82 4.71
C VAL A 211 -5.91 26.33 3.42
N GLY A 212 -7.23 26.27 3.32
CA GLY A 212 -8.02 26.88 2.24
C GLY A 212 -8.33 25.97 1.07
N ALA A 213 -8.38 24.64 1.28
CA ALA A 213 -8.93 23.71 0.31
C ALA A 213 -10.42 24.00 0.05
N GLY A 214 -10.88 23.67 -1.16
CA GLY A 214 -12.27 23.87 -1.61
C GLY A 214 -13.24 22.88 -0.98
N SER A 215 -14.13 22.29 -1.79
CA SER A 215 -15.08 21.27 -1.33
C SER A 215 -14.34 20.04 -0.79
N ILE A 216 -14.67 19.60 0.42
CA ILE A 216 -14.05 18.46 1.10
C ILE A 216 -15.14 17.49 1.52
N GLN A 217 -14.90 16.20 1.32
CA GLN A 217 -15.74 15.11 1.79
C GLN A 217 -14.84 14.06 2.46
N VAL A 218 -15.23 13.56 3.63
CA VAL A 218 -14.53 12.45 4.27
C VAL A 218 -15.02 11.14 3.69
N THR A 219 -14.12 10.37 3.08
CA THR A 219 -14.42 9.08 2.49
C THR A 219 -13.73 7.92 3.20
N GLY A 220 -12.74 8.20 4.03
CA GLY A 220 -11.92 7.20 4.69
C GLY A 220 -10.63 6.88 3.91
N ASN A 221 -9.82 5.98 4.46
CA ASN A 221 -8.54 5.61 3.87
C ASN A 221 -8.68 4.36 3.00
N THR A 222 -8.45 4.50 1.68
CA THR A 222 -8.55 3.41 0.70
C THR A 222 -7.58 2.25 0.96
N LYS A 223 -6.52 2.46 1.76
CA LYS A 223 -5.59 1.41 2.17
C LYS A 223 -6.25 0.36 3.08
N TYR A 224 -7.37 0.69 3.72
CA TYR A 224 -8.09 -0.22 4.62
C TYR A 224 -9.13 -1.08 3.89
N ASP A 225 -9.43 -0.77 2.65
CA ASP A 225 -10.33 -1.58 1.81
C ASP A 225 -9.67 -2.85 1.22
N ILE A 226 -8.38 -3.06 1.50
CA ILE A 226 -7.68 -4.25 1.03
C ILE A 226 -8.09 -5.42 1.92
N VAL A 227 -8.96 -6.29 1.39
CA VAL A 227 -9.37 -7.53 2.06
C VAL A 227 -8.48 -8.66 1.56
N ALA A 228 -7.77 -9.32 2.48
CA ALA A 228 -7.01 -10.52 2.16
C ALA A 228 -7.96 -11.71 1.96
N PRO A 229 -7.68 -12.63 1.02
CA PRO A 229 -8.45 -13.84 0.86
C PRO A 229 -8.31 -14.72 2.12
N ARG A 230 -9.42 -15.28 2.60
CA ARG A 230 -9.41 -16.22 3.75
C ARG A 230 -8.77 -17.56 3.40
N GLN A 231 -8.90 -17.99 2.16
CA GLN A 231 -8.28 -19.21 1.65
C GLN A 231 -6.95 -18.84 1.00
N ASN A 232 -5.88 -19.40 1.54
CA ASN A 232 -4.51 -19.23 1.07
C ASN A 232 -3.77 -20.55 1.36
N GLY A 233 -3.19 -21.18 0.34
CA GLY A 233 -2.44 -22.41 0.51
C GLY A 233 -1.34 -22.33 1.57
N MET A 234 -0.76 -21.13 1.79
CA MET A 234 0.20 -20.92 2.85
C MET A 234 -0.46 -20.99 4.26
N ALA A 235 -1.66 -20.44 4.41
CA ALA A 235 -2.42 -20.55 5.66
C ALA A 235 -2.78 -22.01 5.99
N GLU A 236 -3.13 -22.81 4.99
CA GLU A 236 -3.41 -24.24 5.14
C GLU A 236 -2.15 -25.00 5.56
N ARG A 237 -0.99 -24.68 4.95
CA ARG A 237 0.29 -25.26 5.33
C ARG A 237 0.67 -24.93 6.78
N VAL A 238 0.54 -23.66 7.20
CA VAL A 238 0.80 -23.23 8.58
C VAL A 238 -0.10 -23.99 9.55
N ARG A 239 -1.39 -24.17 9.22
CA ARG A 239 -2.34 -24.94 10.04
C ARG A 239 -1.95 -26.41 10.15
N SER A 240 -1.49 -27.04 9.06
CA SER A 240 -0.98 -28.41 9.05
C SER A 240 0.22 -28.56 9.97
N ILE A 241 1.22 -27.66 9.86
CA ILE A 241 2.43 -27.65 10.71
C ILE A 241 2.06 -27.44 12.19
N ALA A 242 1.09 -26.59 12.48
CA ALA A 242 0.64 -26.35 13.85
C ALA A 242 0.02 -27.60 14.46
N ALA A 243 -0.61 -28.47 13.69
CA ALA A 243 -1.19 -29.74 14.15
C ALA A 243 -2.10 -29.57 15.41
N GLY A 244 -2.93 -28.55 15.42
CA GLY A 244 -3.84 -28.20 16.52
C GLY A 244 -3.23 -27.36 17.65
N ARG A 245 -1.94 -27.05 17.60
CA ARG A 245 -1.30 -26.09 18.52
C ARG A 245 -1.77 -24.68 18.25
N PRO A 246 -1.76 -23.77 19.25
CA PRO A 246 -1.99 -22.35 19.01
C PRO A 246 -0.98 -21.76 18.03
N ILE A 247 -1.41 -20.75 17.26
CA ILE A 247 -0.58 -20.10 16.23
C ILE A 247 -0.40 -18.62 16.60
N VAL A 248 0.83 -18.21 16.83
CA VAL A 248 1.22 -16.80 17.01
C VAL A 248 1.87 -16.30 15.73
N VAL A 249 1.31 -15.25 15.12
CA VAL A 249 1.87 -14.67 13.89
C VAL A 249 2.52 -13.32 14.22
N ALA A 250 3.84 -13.26 14.10
CA ALA A 250 4.61 -12.02 14.18
C ALA A 250 4.88 -11.51 12.77
N GLY A 251 4.01 -10.61 12.30
CA GLY A 251 4.02 -10.14 10.92
C GLY A 251 4.67 -8.78 10.71
N SER A 252 5.31 -8.62 9.57
CA SER A 252 5.98 -7.38 9.15
C SER A 252 7.05 -6.90 10.14
N THR A 253 7.82 -7.81 10.72
CA THR A 253 8.95 -7.46 11.59
C THR A 253 10.06 -6.78 10.80
N VAL A 254 10.81 -5.90 11.45
CA VAL A 254 11.85 -5.10 10.80
C VAL A 254 13.16 -5.10 11.60
N GLY A 255 14.27 -5.01 10.89
CA GLY A 255 15.59 -4.86 11.49
C GLY A 255 15.97 -3.39 11.69
N GLY A 256 16.89 -3.14 12.61
CA GLY A 256 17.46 -1.84 12.90
C GLY A 256 18.76 -1.99 13.70
N SER A 257 19.03 -1.06 14.63
CA SER A 257 20.13 -1.17 15.61
C SER A 257 19.91 -2.33 16.60
N ALA A 258 18.66 -2.75 16.83
CA ALA A 258 18.26 -4.03 17.41
C ALA A 258 17.30 -4.70 16.41
N ALA A 259 17.44 -6.00 16.21
CA ALA A 259 16.52 -6.73 15.36
C ALA A 259 15.23 -6.99 16.13
N GLU A 260 14.10 -6.50 15.61
CA GLU A 260 12.78 -6.73 16.24
C GLU A 260 12.48 -8.22 16.33
N GLU A 261 12.98 -8.99 15.38
CA GLU A 261 12.87 -10.44 15.34
C GLU A 261 13.50 -11.11 16.59
N GLU A 262 14.61 -10.58 17.10
CA GLU A 262 15.25 -11.08 18.35
C GLU A 262 14.36 -10.82 19.57
N LEU A 263 13.71 -9.66 19.62
CA LEU A 263 12.76 -9.34 20.70
C LEU A 263 11.55 -10.27 20.67
N VAL A 264 10.99 -10.52 19.48
CA VAL A 264 9.86 -11.43 19.28
C VAL A 264 10.22 -12.87 19.64
N LEU A 265 11.37 -13.37 19.14
CA LEU A 265 11.85 -14.71 19.46
C LEU A 265 12.11 -14.88 20.95
N GLY A 266 12.73 -13.87 21.59
CA GLY A 266 12.99 -13.89 23.02
C GLY A 266 11.70 -13.90 23.85
N ALA A 267 10.71 -13.08 23.52
CA ALA A 267 9.40 -13.03 24.15
C ALA A 267 8.66 -14.38 24.02
N TRP A 268 8.63 -14.93 22.80
CA TRP A 268 8.00 -16.21 22.54
C TRP A 268 8.71 -17.37 23.27
N ALA A 269 10.02 -17.45 23.24
CA ALA A 269 10.77 -18.54 23.84
C ALA A 269 10.66 -18.57 25.38
N GLN A 270 10.62 -17.40 26.02
CA GLN A 270 10.58 -17.29 27.48
C GLN A 270 9.19 -17.44 28.07
N GLU A 271 8.18 -16.81 27.47
CA GLU A 271 6.86 -16.68 28.06
C GLU A 271 5.77 -17.53 27.38
N VAL A 272 5.97 -17.90 26.11
CA VAL A 272 4.88 -18.50 25.30
C VAL A 272 5.14 -19.97 24.99
N ARG A 273 6.35 -20.32 24.56
CA ARG A 273 6.68 -21.65 24.04
C ARG A 273 6.40 -22.77 25.05
N GLU A 274 6.89 -22.63 26.28
CA GLU A 274 6.77 -23.67 27.30
C GLU A 274 5.35 -23.79 27.86
N GLN A 275 4.63 -22.66 27.95
CA GLN A 275 3.29 -22.64 28.55
C GLN A 275 2.20 -23.14 27.59
N SER A 276 2.32 -22.84 26.29
CA SER A 276 1.25 -23.10 25.32
C SER A 276 1.63 -24.07 24.21
N GLY A 277 2.93 -24.35 23.99
CA GLY A 277 3.41 -25.11 22.84
C GLY A 277 3.13 -24.44 21.49
N ALA A 278 2.82 -23.16 21.47
CA ALA A 278 2.38 -22.43 20.30
C ALA A 278 3.43 -22.46 19.18
N LEU A 279 2.97 -22.61 17.93
CA LEU A 279 3.77 -22.37 16.72
C LEU A 279 3.97 -20.86 16.56
N LEU A 280 5.21 -20.40 16.43
CA LEU A 280 5.53 -19.02 16.02
C LEU A 280 5.68 -18.96 14.51
N VAL A 281 4.87 -18.12 13.84
CA VAL A 281 5.07 -17.72 12.45
C VAL A 281 5.78 -16.38 12.43
N LEU A 282 7.00 -16.33 11.90
CA LEU A 282 7.81 -15.11 11.84
C LEU A 282 7.90 -14.63 10.38
N ALA A 283 7.42 -13.42 10.12
CA ALA A 283 7.32 -12.86 8.76
C ALA A 283 8.07 -11.52 8.66
N PRO A 284 9.36 -11.51 8.29
CA PRO A 284 10.12 -10.29 8.09
C PRO A 284 9.59 -9.45 6.92
N ARG A 285 9.54 -8.14 7.08
CA ARG A 285 9.02 -7.19 6.09
C ARG A 285 9.85 -7.13 4.81
N HIS A 286 11.16 -7.28 4.93
CA HIS A 286 12.11 -7.03 3.85
C HIS A 286 12.84 -8.31 3.43
N PRO A 287 12.82 -8.69 2.14
CA PRO A 287 13.46 -9.92 1.65
C PRO A 287 14.96 -10.01 1.97
N GLU A 288 15.66 -8.89 2.00
CA GLU A 288 17.08 -8.82 2.35
C GLU A 288 17.38 -9.26 3.79
N ARG A 289 16.34 -9.37 4.62
CA ARG A 289 16.45 -9.85 6.00
C ARG A 289 16.27 -11.36 6.15
N PHE A 290 15.70 -12.04 5.17
CA PHE A 290 15.33 -13.46 5.32
C PHE A 290 16.49 -14.34 5.75
N ALA A 291 17.66 -14.22 5.12
CA ALA A 291 18.85 -14.98 5.49
C ALA A 291 19.37 -14.66 6.91
N ALA A 292 19.32 -13.39 7.32
CA ALA A 292 19.74 -12.99 8.65
C ALA A 292 18.78 -13.52 9.72
N VAL A 293 17.47 -13.50 9.47
CA VAL A 293 16.46 -14.05 10.38
C VAL A 293 16.55 -15.56 10.44
N GLU A 294 16.76 -16.25 9.31
CA GLU A 294 16.99 -17.69 9.28
C GLU A 294 18.17 -18.11 10.16
N ALA A 295 19.26 -17.32 10.16
CA ALA A 295 20.42 -17.58 11.03
C ALA A 295 20.06 -17.50 12.54
N MET A 296 19.10 -16.67 12.94
CA MET A 296 18.61 -16.58 14.33
C MET A 296 17.79 -17.80 14.74
N LEU A 297 17.28 -18.58 13.78
CA LEU A 297 16.41 -19.73 14.03
C LEU A 297 17.20 -21.03 14.26
N GLN A 298 18.53 -21.05 14.13
CA GLN A 298 19.35 -22.23 14.32
C GLN A 298 19.15 -22.96 15.66
N PRO A 299 18.85 -22.27 16.79
CA PRO A 299 18.57 -22.93 18.07
C PRO A 299 17.20 -23.63 18.12
N TYR A 300 16.32 -23.41 17.14
CA TYR A 300 14.93 -23.88 17.11
C TYR A 300 14.72 -24.90 15.99
N ARG A 301 13.69 -25.75 16.14
CA ARG A 301 13.20 -26.57 15.03
C ARG A 301 12.33 -25.69 14.14
N TYR A 302 12.82 -25.33 12.96
CA TYR A 302 12.11 -24.41 12.06
C TYR A 302 11.88 -24.98 10.66
N ALA A 303 10.84 -24.48 10.01
CA ALA A 303 10.56 -24.71 8.60
C ALA A 303 10.43 -23.37 7.85
N LYS A 304 10.60 -23.39 6.52
CA LYS A 304 10.51 -22.20 5.66
C LYS A 304 9.37 -22.29 4.65
N ALA A 305 8.77 -21.16 4.34
CA ALA A 305 7.74 -21.09 3.31
C ALA A 305 8.30 -21.43 1.92
N SER A 306 9.53 -20.98 1.61
CA SER A 306 10.20 -21.24 0.32
C SER A 306 10.53 -22.71 0.09
N ALA A 307 10.77 -23.50 1.13
CA ALA A 307 11.16 -24.92 1.01
C ALA A 307 10.03 -25.84 0.51
N GLY A 308 8.76 -25.39 0.57
CA GLY A 308 7.61 -26.16 0.09
C GLY A 308 7.14 -25.82 -1.32
N ARG A 309 7.73 -24.84 -1.98
CA ARG A 309 7.45 -24.52 -3.39
C ARG A 309 8.37 -25.38 -4.26
N GLY A 310 7.95 -26.59 -4.60
CA GLY A 310 8.54 -27.36 -5.69
C GLY A 310 8.56 -26.51 -6.97
N GLN A 311 9.56 -26.70 -7.84
CA GLN A 311 9.93 -25.94 -9.04
C GLN A 311 8.83 -25.75 -10.13
N SER A 312 7.54 -25.67 -9.81
CA SER A 312 6.44 -25.64 -10.79
C SER A 312 5.86 -24.27 -11.11
N ASP A 313 6.27 -23.16 -10.44
CA ASP A 313 5.67 -21.84 -10.69
C ASP A 313 6.70 -20.79 -11.18
N ASN A 314 7.38 -21.11 -12.30
CA ASN A 314 8.09 -20.12 -13.10
C ASN A 314 7.32 -19.91 -14.41
N PRO A 315 6.55 -18.84 -14.63
CA PRO A 315 5.80 -18.63 -15.86
C PRO A 315 6.73 -18.16 -17.00
N GLY A 316 7.63 -19.03 -17.47
CA GLY A 316 8.55 -18.65 -18.56
C GLY A 316 9.56 -19.70 -18.98
N GLY A 317 9.53 -20.91 -18.47
CA GLY A 317 10.47 -21.98 -18.85
C GLY A 317 9.82 -23.07 -19.67
N ALA A 318 10.30 -23.29 -20.90
CA ALA A 318 9.89 -24.41 -21.73
C ALA A 318 10.19 -25.79 -21.07
N PRO A 319 9.37 -26.81 -21.30
CA PRO A 319 9.55 -28.13 -20.69
C PRO A 319 10.81 -28.81 -21.21
N ARG A 320 11.72 -29.19 -20.31
CA ARG A 320 12.79 -30.13 -20.62
C ARG A 320 12.26 -31.53 -20.35
N GLU A 321 12.17 -32.32 -21.41
CA GLU A 321 12.01 -33.77 -21.33
C GLU A 321 13.08 -34.38 -20.42
N LYS A 322 12.66 -35.13 -19.41
CA LYS A 322 13.54 -36.05 -18.67
C LYS A 322 13.02 -37.46 -18.80
N ASP A 323 13.93 -38.30 -19.28
CA ASP A 323 13.83 -39.73 -19.39
C ASP A 323 13.24 -40.43 -18.16
N CYS A 324 12.19 -41.22 -18.41
CA CYS A 324 11.66 -42.18 -17.46
C CYS A 324 12.52 -43.44 -17.48
N ARG A 325 13.32 -43.67 -16.45
CA ARG A 325 13.72 -45.04 -16.05
C ARG A 325 13.40 -45.22 -14.59
N ALA A 326 12.38 -46.04 -14.34
CA ALA A 326 11.98 -46.48 -13.02
C ALA A 326 12.84 -47.70 -12.64
N GLU A 327 13.52 -47.67 -11.51
CA GLU A 327 13.93 -48.86 -10.77
C GLU A 327 13.14 -48.93 -9.46
N PRO A 328 12.65 -50.10 -9.05
CA PRO A 328 11.91 -50.27 -7.82
C PRO A 328 12.89 -50.46 -6.64
N VAL A 329 12.93 -49.55 -5.72
CA VAL A 329 13.59 -49.75 -4.44
C VAL A 329 12.53 -49.93 -3.34
N GLY A 330 12.80 -50.96 -2.55
CA GLY A 330 11.93 -51.59 -1.58
C GLY A 330 11.29 -50.71 -0.52
N ALA A 331 10.20 -51.22 -0.04
CA ALA A 331 9.42 -50.69 1.07
C ALA A 331 10.19 -50.68 2.41
N SER A 332 9.86 -49.69 3.22
CA SER A 332 10.03 -49.53 4.66
C SER A 332 11.12 -48.54 5.10
N GLU A 333 10.71 -47.31 5.17
CA GLU A 333 10.98 -46.45 6.33
C GLU A 333 9.81 -45.45 6.39
N SER A 334 9.09 -45.43 7.50
CA SER A 334 8.04 -44.43 7.75
C SER A 334 8.66 -43.06 7.54
N ALA A 335 8.30 -42.39 6.45
CA ALA A 335 8.70 -41.02 6.21
C ALA A 335 8.25 -40.19 7.42
N LYS A 336 9.18 -39.86 8.31
CA LYS A 336 8.93 -38.90 9.36
C LYS A 336 8.48 -37.62 8.67
N ASP A 337 7.28 -37.16 8.99
CA ASP A 337 6.73 -35.90 8.51
C ASP A 337 7.81 -34.81 8.69
N PRO A 338 8.34 -34.20 7.61
CA PRO A 338 9.44 -33.23 7.70
C PRO A 338 9.04 -32.01 8.52
N ASP A 339 7.75 -31.77 8.71
CA ASP A 339 7.18 -30.67 9.46
C ASP A 339 6.83 -31.06 10.92
N ALA A 340 7.05 -32.32 11.34
CA ALA A 340 6.75 -32.78 12.69
C ALA A 340 7.62 -32.08 13.75
N GLY A 341 6.96 -31.39 14.71
CA GLY A 341 7.61 -30.73 15.83
C GLY A 341 8.30 -29.39 15.48
N VAL A 342 7.98 -28.79 14.35
CA VAL A 342 8.39 -27.42 14.01
C VAL A 342 7.89 -26.45 15.07
N GLU A 343 8.78 -25.64 15.61
CA GLU A 343 8.50 -24.64 16.63
C GLU A 343 8.34 -23.23 16.03
N VAL A 344 9.11 -22.92 14.98
CA VAL A 344 9.08 -21.64 14.28
C VAL A 344 8.91 -21.87 12.77
N PHE A 345 7.95 -21.18 12.17
CA PHE A 345 7.77 -21.16 10.73
C PHE A 345 8.19 -19.79 10.17
N LEU A 346 9.28 -19.79 9.37
CA LEU A 346 9.75 -18.57 8.70
C LEU A 346 8.97 -18.35 7.42
N LEU A 347 8.18 -17.28 7.38
CA LEU A 347 7.46 -16.85 6.19
C LEU A 347 8.39 -15.95 5.33
N ASP A 348 9.26 -16.58 4.56
CA ASP A 348 10.25 -15.95 3.67
C ASP A 348 9.69 -15.72 2.25
N THR A 349 8.40 -15.40 2.15
CA THR A 349 7.70 -15.11 0.90
C THR A 349 6.95 -13.78 0.98
N ILE A 350 6.75 -13.16 -0.19
CA ILE A 350 6.02 -11.88 -0.27
C ILE A 350 4.58 -12.12 -0.72
N GLY A 351 3.63 -11.52 0.01
CA GLY A 351 2.19 -11.52 -0.33
C GLY A 351 1.36 -12.56 0.44
N ASP A 352 1.98 -13.53 1.12
CA ASP A 352 1.28 -14.59 1.82
C ASP A 352 0.82 -14.21 3.24
N LEU A 353 1.52 -13.26 3.90
CA LEU A 353 1.28 -12.87 5.29
C LEU A 353 -0.18 -12.50 5.57
N ALA A 354 -0.78 -11.72 4.67
CA ALA A 354 -2.16 -11.26 4.83
C ALA A 354 -3.16 -12.43 4.95
N GLY A 355 -2.92 -13.54 4.22
CA GLY A 355 -3.74 -14.76 4.33
C GLY A 355 -3.39 -15.59 5.57
N VAL A 356 -2.12 -15.60 6.00
CA VAL A 356 -1.67 -16.35 7.18
C VAL A 356 -2.28 -15.81 8.47
N TYR A 357 -2.57 -14.53 8.56
CA TYR A 357 -3.30 -13.98 9.71
C TYR A 357 -4.68 -14.64 9.93
N ALA A 358 -5.30 -15.20 8.89
CA ALA A 358 -6.60 -15.87 9.02
C ALA A 358 -6.57 -17.14 9.90
N VAL A 359 -5.38 -17.68 10.18
CA VAL A 359 -5.19 -18.89 11.01
C VAL A 359 -4.51 -18.58 12.34
N ALA A 360 -4.23 -17.31 12.64
CA ALA A 360 -3.60 -16.90 13.88
C ALA A 360 -4.57 -16.88 15.07
N ASP A 361 -4.13 -17.34 16.23
CA ASP A 361 -4.81 -17.15 17.50
C ASP A 361 -4.45 -15.80 18.14
N VAL A 362 -3.20 -15.34 17.93
CA VAL A 362 -2.72 -14.00 18.32
C VAL A 362 -1.80 -13.46 17.23
N ALA A 363 -1.91 -12.17 16.93
CA ALA A 363 -1.05 -11.49 15.98
C ALA A 363 -0.24 -10.36 16.63
N TYR A 364 1.07 -10.40 16.44
CA TYR A 364 1.95 -9.26 16.69
C TYR A 364 2.23 -8.52 15.38
N VAL A 365 2.07 -7.19 15.39
CA VAL A 365 2.32 -6.33 14.22
C VAL A 365 3.62 -5.55 14.40
N GLY A 366 4.60 -5.89 13.58
CA GLY A 366 5.97 -5.39 13.68
C GLY A 366 6.18 -3.95 13.22
N GLY A 367 7.45 -3.49 13.29
CA GLY A 367 7.85 -2.10 13.11
C GLY A 367 7.41 -1.22 14.29
N SER A 368 7.02 -1.83 15.40
CA SER A 368 6.32 -1.17 16.48
C SER A 368 7.03 -1.21 17.83
N LEU A 369 7.80 -2.25 18.15
CA LEU A 369 8.70 -2.26 19.32
C LEU A 369 9.98 -1.45 19.09
N ILE A 370 10.33 -1.24 17.83
CA ILE A 370 11.41 -0.35 17.44
C ILE A 370 10.82 0.88 16.74
N ARG A 371 11.52 2.03 16.78
CA ARG A 371 11.00 3.30 16.25
C ARG A 371 10.96 3.33 14.70
N LYS A 372 10.02 2.58 14.11
CA LYS A 372 9.76 2.53 12.65
C LYS A 372 8.33 2.93 12.26
N GLY A 373 7.51 3.35 13.23
CA GLY A 373 6.17 3.86 13.00
C GLY A 373 5.09 2.81 12.83
N GLY A 374 5.41 1.53 13.03
CA GLY A 374 4.49 0.41 12.99
C GLY A 374 3.95 0.07 11.60
N HIS A 375 3.40 -1.14 11.46
CA HIS A 375 2.70 -1.61 10.28
C HIS A 375 1.18 -1.69 10.52
N ASN A 376 0.42 -2.20 9.55
CA ASN A 376 -1.03 -2.12 9.51
C ASN A 376 -1.72 -3.13 10.47
N PRO A 377 -2.32 -2.70 11.58
CA PRO A 377 -3.00 -3.60 12.51
C PRO A 377 -4.34 -4.11 12.00
N LEU A 378 -4.89 -3.50 10.95
CA LEU A 378 -6.15 -3.95 10.35
C LEU A 378 -6.00 -5.23 9.52
N GLU A 379 -4.77 -5.61 9.13
CA GLU A 379 -4.54 -6.87 8.41
C GLU A 379 -4.92 -8.10 9.25
N PRO A 380 -4.48 -8.28 10.50
CA PRO A 380 -5.01 -9.33 11.36
C PRO A 380 -6.44 -9.06 11.86
N ALA A 381 -6.77 -7.80 12.18
CA ALA A 381 -8.09 -7.45 12.72
C ALA A 381 -9.26 -7.80 11.78
N GLN A 382 -9.07 -7.79 10.47
CA GLN A 382 -10.11 -8.21 9.50
C GLN A 382 -10.62 -9.64 9.72
N PHE A 383 -9.79 -10.51 10.31
CA PHE A 383 -10.15 -11.89 10.61
C PHE A 383 -10.68 -12.08 12.03
N GLY A 384 -10.71 -11.01 12.83
CA GLY A 384 -11.08 -11.08 14.24
C GLY A 384 -9.96 -11.66 15.13
N VAL A 385 -8.72 -11.55 14.68
CA VAL A 385 -7.53 -11.96 15.45
C VAL A 385 -7.18 -10.86 16.45
N PRO A 386 -6.95 -11.17 17.74
CA PRO A 386 -6.46 -10.19 18.70
C PRO A 386 -5.08 -9.68 18.31
N VAL A 387 -4.89 -8.37 18.38
CA VAL A 387 -3.69 -7.68 17.90
C VAL A 387 -2.86 -7.17 19.07
N VAL A 388 -1.58 -7.52 19.09
CA VAL A 388 -0.56 -6.93 19.97
C VAL A 388 0.39 -6.09 19.14
N MET A 389 0.76 -4.91 19.64
CA MET A 389 1.61 -3.96 18.89
C MET A 389 2.50 -3.18 19.87
N GLY A 390 3.69 -2.79 19.43
CA GLY A 390 4.59 -1.93 20.21
C GLY A 390 4.14 -0.46 20.24
N GLY A 391 4.83 0.37 21.02
CA GLY A 391 4.51 1.77 21.24
C GLY A 391 4.79 2.71 20.04
N SER A 392 5.54 2.28 19.02
CA SER A 392 5.77 3.06 17.80
C SER A 392 4.73 2.70 16.73
N PHE A 393 3.74 3.58 16.53
CA PHE A 393 2.64 3.37 15.56
C PHE A 393 2.24 4.66 14.80
N GLU A 394 3.19 5.54 14.59
CA GLU A 394 2.97 6.86 13.99
C GLU A 394 2.37 6.77 12.57
N ASN A 395 2.70 5.70 11.82
CA ASN A 395 2.17 5.48 10.48
C ASN A 395 0.68 5.11 10.45
N PHE A 396 0.17 4.56 11.57
CA PHE A 396 -1.21 4.06 11.72
C PHE A 396 -1.91 4.64 12.95
N ARG A 397 -1.44 5.80 13.45
CA ARG A 397 -1.91 6.42 14.71
C ARG A 397 -3.42 6.45 14.84
N GLU A 398 -4.12 6.96 13.84
CA GLU A 398 -5.59 7.09 13.87
C GLU A 398 -6.28 5.75 14.11
N VAL A 399 -5.87 4.71 13.38
CA VAL A 399 -6.45 3.38 13.49
C VAL A 399 -6.12 2.75 14.84
N VAL A 400 -4.86 2.86 15.28
CA VAL A 400 -4.42 2.29 16.58
C VAL A 400 -5.18 2.93 17.72
N VAL A 401 -5.37 4.27 17.71
CA VAL A 401 -6.16 4.97 18.74
C VAL A 401 -7.60 4.46 18.75
N LYS A 402 -8.27 4.36 17.60
CA LYS A 402 -9.63 3.80 17.52
C LYS A 402 -9.70 2.36 18.01
N MET A 403 -8.71 1.53 17.69
CA MET A 403 -8.64 0.16 18.18
C MET A 403 -8.39 0.10 19.69
N GLN A 404 -7.58 1.01 20.27
CA GLN A 404 -7.38 1.11 21.71
C GLN A 404 -8.67 1.54 22.43
N GLU A 405 -9.35 2.56 21.94
CA GLU A 405 -10.63 3.03 22.48
C GLU A 405 -11.70 1.92 22.45
N ALA A 406 -11.69 1.09 21.41
CA ALA A 406 -12.57 -0.06 21.30
C ALA A 406 -12.11 -1.29 22.14
N GLY A 407 -10.90 -1.27 22.71
CA GLY A 407 -10.28 -2.43 23.35
C GLY A 407 -9.96 -3.57 22.38
N GLY A 408 -9.69 -3.25 21.10
CA GLY A 408 -9.41 -4.21 20.02
C GLY A 408 -7.93 -4.42 19.72
N ILE A 409 -7.03 -3.77 20.47
CA ILE A 409 -5.58 -3.88 20.35
C ILE A 409 -4.93 -3.73 21.72
N ARG A 410 -3.83 -4.44 21.94
CA ARG A 410 -2.98 -4.30 23.13
C ARG A 410 -1.65 -3.66 22.75
N ILE A 411 -1.29 -2.55 23.40
CA ILE A 411 -0.01 -1.88 23.19
C ILE A 411 0.96 -2.29 24.29
N VAL A 412 2.17 -2.68 23.88
CA VAL A 412 3.28 -3.13 24.75
C VAL A 412 4.52 -2.27 24.54
N GLN A 413 5.38 -2.16 25.54
CA GLN A 413 6.54 -1.26 25.48
C GLN A 413 7.86 -2.01 25.26
N ASP A 414 7.93 -3.28 25.64
CA ASP A 414 9.14 -4.09 25.63
C ASP A 414 8.85 -5.56 25.34
N ARG A 415 9.91 -6.37 25.35
CA ARG A 415 9.86 -7.80 25.08
C ARG A 415 9.06 -8.57 26.14
N GLU A 416 9.26 -8.22 27.40
CA GLU A 416 8.63 -8.87 28.56
C GLU A 416 7.11 -8.68 28.51
N GLN A 417 6.64 -7.44 28.26
CA GLN A 417 5.22 -7.15 28.08
C GLN A 417 4.65 -7.84 26.84
N LEU A 418 5.42 -7.97 25.74
CA LEU A 418 4.99 -8.72 24.58
C LEU A 418 4.73 -10.19 24.92
N GLY A 419 5.69 -10.83 25.58
CA GLY A 419 5.58 -12.24 25.98
C GLY A 419 4.36 -12.47 26.90
N ALA A 420 4.25 -11.66 27.95
CA ALA A 420 3.12 -11.74 28.89
C ALA A 420 1.77 -11.51 28.19
N ALA A 421 1.66 -10.52 27.32
CA ALA A 421 0.41 -10.22 26.59
C ALA A 421 -0.02 -11.37 25.68
N VAL A 422 0.94 -11.99 24.95
CA VAL A 422 0.66 -13.13 24.08
C VAL A 422 0.27 -14.37 24.92
N ALA A 423 1.00 -14.68 26.00
CA ALA A 423 0.72 -15.81 26.87
C ALA A 423 -0.68 -15.69 27.52
N GLU A 424 -1.02 -14.49 28.02
CA GLU A 424 -2.35 -14.21 28.58
C GLU A 424 -3.48 -14.41 27.56
N LEU A 425 -3.33 -13.89 26.33
CA LEU A 425 -4.34 -14.05 25.28
C LEU A 425 -4.50 -15.50 24.85
N LEU A 426 -3.43 -16.30 24.83
CA LEU A 426 -3.50 -17.73 24.53
C LEU A 426 -4.17 -18.52 25.67
N ALA A 427 -3.91 -18.14 26.93
CA ALA A 427 -4.52 -18.78 28.11
C ALA A 427 -6.01 -18.39 28.26
N ASN A 428 -6.40 -17.17 27.91
CA ASN A 428 -7.77 -16.68 28.02
C ASN A 428 -8.42 -16.51 26.65
N ARG A 429 -8.90 -17.63 26.10
CA ARG A 429 -9.52 -17.68 24.75
C ARG A 429 -10.76 -16.79 24.64
N GLU A 430 -11.54 -16.64 25.71
CA GLU A 430 -12.74 -15.80 25.70
C GLU A 430 -12.38 -14.33 25.48
N GLU A 431 -11.42 -13.79 26.24
CA GLU A 431 -10.94 -12.42 26.06
C GLU A 431 -10.24 -12.23 24.72
N ALA A 432 -9.46 -13.20 24.23
CA ALA A 432 -8.82 -13.15 22.93
C ALA A 432 -9.86 -13.00 21.80
N VAL A 433 -10.92 -13.81 21.82
CA VAL A 433 -12.03 -13.74 20.86
C VAL A 433 -12.78 -12.41 20.97
N ALA A 434 -13.06 -11.96 22.20
CA ALA A 434 -13.74 -10.69 22.45
C ALA A 434 -12.91 -9.49 21.95
N MET A 435 -11.61 -9.47 22.24
CA MET A 435 -10.67 -8.45 21.75
C MET A 435 -10.58 -8.46 20.22
N GLY A 436 -10.44 -9.63 19.60
CA GLY A 436 -10.43 -9.78 18.15
C GLY A 436 -11.70 -9.28 17.49
N ALA A 437 -12.89 -9.59 18.09
CA ALA A 437 -14.17 -9.10 17.61
C ALA A 437 -14.29 -7.56 17.70
N ARG A 438 -13.74 -6.94 18.75
CA ARG A 438 -13.67 -5.48 18.88
C ARG A 438 -12.77 -4.87 17.79
N GLY A 439 -11.59 -5.44 17.55
CA GLY A 439 -10.69 -5.02 16.47
C GLY A 439 -11.34 -5.14 15.09
N ARG A 440 -12.05 -6.24 14.84
CA ARG A 440 -12.77 -6.46 13.58
C ARG A 440 -13.88 -5.43 13.34
N ARG A 441 -14.62 -5.03 14.37
CA ARG A 441 -15.63 -3.96 14.24
C ARG A 441 -15.00 -2.64 13.81
N VAL A 442 -13.82 -2.29 14.35
CA VAL A 442 -13.08 -1.09 13.89
C VAL A 442 -12.68 -1.24 12.43
N PHE A 443 -12.18 -2.40 12.01
CA PHE A 443 -11.86 -2.66 10.60
C PHE A 443 -13.09 -2.48 9.70
N GLU A 444 -14.24 -3.06 10.04
CA GLU A 444 -15.49 -2.95 9.27
C GLU A 444 -15.97 -1.50 9.14
N GLN A 445 -15.83 -0.70 10.19
CA GLN A 445 -16.14 0.75 10.16
C GLN A 445 -15.21 1.55 9.24
N GLN A 446 -13.97 1.12 9.06
CA GLN A 446 -13.01 1.77 8.17
C GLN A 446 -13.19 1.38 6.70
N GLN A 447 -13.94 0.32 6.41
CA GLN A 447 -14.20 -0.14 5.04
C GLN A 447 -15.12 0.79 4.24
N GLY A 448 -15.14 0.59 2.92
CA GLY A 448 -16.00 1.32 1.99
C GLY A 448 -15.46 2.68 1.56
N ALA A 449 -14.23 3.03 1.94
CA ALA A 449 -13.58 4.27 1.51
C ALA A 449 -13.49 4.37 -0.02
N THR A 450 -13.16 3.26 -0.68
CA THR A 450 -13.07 3.19 -2.14
C THR A 450 -14.42 3.41 -2.80
N SER A 451 -15.46 2.72 -2.34
CA SER A 451 -16.81 2.84 -2.93
C SER A 451 -17.38 4.26 -2.74
N ARG A 452 -17.22 4.84 -1.53
CA ARG A 452 -17.60 6.25 -1.28
C ARG A 452 -16.81 7.22 -2.17
N SER A 453 -15.52 6.95 -2.39
CA SER A 453 -14.67 7.77 -3.28
C SER A 453 -15.12 7.67 -4.73
N VAL A 454 -15.42 6.47 -5.22
CA VAL A 454 -15.94 6.26 -6.59
C VAL A 454 -17.25 6.99 -6.80
N GLU A 455 -18.19 6.87 -5.86
CA GLU A 455 -19.49 7.57 -5.93
C GLU A 455 -19.29 9.10 -6.01
N ALA A 456 -18.46 9.67 -5.15
CA ALA A 456 -18.14 11.09 -5.15
C ALA A 456 -17.48 11.55 -6.47
N ILE A 457 -16.56 10.75 -7.03
CA ILE A 457 -15.93 11.02 -8.33
C ILE A 457 -16.97 11.03 -9.45
N LEU A 458 -17.88 10.05 -9.47
CA LEU A 458 -18.95 10.00 -10.48
C LEU A 458 -19.91 11.20 -10.38
N GLN A 459 -20.21 11.67 -9.16
CA GLN A 459 -21.01 12.89 -8.96
C GLN A 459 -20.34 14.13 -9.55
N VAL A 460 -19.02 14.29 -9.33
CA VAL A 460 -18.23 15.38 -9.93
C VAL A 460 -18.24 15.32 -11.45
N MET A 461 -18.12 14.11 -12.03
CA MET A 461 -18.15 13.91 -13.48
C MET A 461 -19.53 14.18 -14.09
N LYS A 462 -20.64 13.92 -13.38
CA LYS A 462 -22.01 14.26 -13.77
C LYS A 462 -22.24 15.78 -13.75
N GLY A 463 -21.77 16.45 -12.72
CA GLY A 463 -21.94 17.90 -12.52
C GLY A 463 -21.10 18.78 -13.47
N GLY A 464 -20.10 18.23 -14.15
CA GLY A 464 -19.28 18.95 -15.14
C GLY A 464 -19.92 19.17 -16.51
N LYS A 465 -21.17 18.76 -16.70
CA LYS A 465 -21.94 18.94 -17.94
C LYS A 465 -22.78 20.24 -18.01
N ARG A 466 -22.46 21.27 -17.18
CA ARG A 466 -23.09 22.59 -17.29
C ARG A 466 -22.11 23.61 -17.85
#